data_b6615bbd0f2fd79bbca22cf916a91c50
#
_entry.id   b6615bbd0f2fd79bbca22cf916a91c50
#
_cell.length_a   1.000
_cell.length_b   1.000
_cell.length_c   1.000
_cell.angle_alpha   90.00
_cell.angle_beta   90.00
_cell.angle_gamma   90.00
#
_symmetry.space_group_name_H-M   'P 1'
#
loop_
_entity.id
_entity.type
_entity.pdbx_description
1 polymer ?
#
loop_
_entity_poly.entity_id
_entity_poly.type
_entity_poly.pdbx_seq_one_letter_code
_entity_poly.pdbx_strand_id
1 'polypeptide(L)'
;MNDQIADSPQAILDRIQSQATRFKTPCGQGQMVWHLWDQSGGTAPVVALFHGGAGSWRHWIKTIPALVPAYRVLCPDLPGLGESDFPPDGEDAFSIATVVAEGIEAIVGADTTYDVVGFSFGGTMAACVGALRPQRVRSVTIIGSSGVGAPGSAVTLEKVRHLEGQERWDTHRINLGRLMIADPAKIDELAVMIQDWNTIRSRLRTPAISRSGAILKAIDQLKVPLNGMWGELDAPANPKGPERVATLRARCPHADIRLLPGTGHWAAYESADLVNPILLEMLARTRPTA
;
A
#
# COMPACT_ATOMS: atom_id res chain seq x y z
N MET A 1 -3.98 -32.35 -22.16
CA MET A 1 -4.02 -30.90 -21.92
C MET A 1 -4.91 -30.68 -20.71
N ASN A 2 -4.32 -30.40 -19.54
CA ASN A 2 -5.12 -30.01 -18.37
C ASN A 2 -5.50 -28.54 -18.57
N ASP A 3 -6.74 -28.28 -18.98
CA ASP A 3 -7.34 -26.97 -18.81
C ASP A 3 -7.45 -26.72 -17.30
N GLN A 4 -6.44 -26.08 -16.73
CA GLN A 4 -6.60 -25.45 -15.42
C GLN A 4 -7.64 -24.34 -15.62
N ILE A 5 -8.88 -24.61 -15.22
CA ILE A 5 -9.91 -23.59 -15.12
C ILE A 5 -9.31 -22.49 -14.23
N ALA A 6 -9.05 -21.33 -14.81
CA ALA A 6 -8.51 -20.21 -14.04
C ALA A 6 -9.48 -19.90 -12.90
N ASP A 7 -8.96 -19.77 -11.66
CA ASP A 7 -9.79 -19.44 -10.50
C ASP A 7 -10.58 -18.16 -10.79
N SER A 8 -11.86 -18.13 -10.41
CA SER A 8 -12.64 -16.90 -10.51
C SER A 8 -12.03 -15.80 -9.61
N PRO A 9 -12.21 -14.52 -9.94
CA PRO A 9 -11.75 -13.41 -9.10
C PRO A 9 -12.15 -13.54 -7.63
N GLN A 10 -13.38 -13.99 -7.36
CA GLN A 10 -13.85 -14.22 -6.00
C GLN A 10 -13.11 -15.39 -5.33
N ALA A 11 -12.88 -16.48 -6.04
CA ALA A 11 -12.12 -17.63 -5.49
C ALA A 11 -10.68 -17.26 -5.13
N ILE A 12 -10.04 -16.38 -5.92
CA ILE A 12 -8.69 -15.86 -5.61
C ILE A 12 -8.72 -15.05 -4.30
N LEU A 13 -9.68 -14.15 -4.15
CA LEU A 13 -9.85 -13.34 -2.95
C LEU A 13 -10.10 -14.21 -1.72
N ASP A 14 -11.05 -15.14 -1.81
CA ASP A 14 -11.45 -16.01 -0.71
C ASP A 14 -10.29 -16.92 -0.27
N ARG A 15 -9.54 -17.49 -1.22
CA ARG A 15 -8.37 -18.32 -0.94
C ARG A 15 -7.30 -17.54 -0.17
N ILE A 16 -7.00 -16.32 -0.58
CA ILE A 16 -5.97 -15.52 0.11
C ILE A 16 -6.48 -15.03 1.45
N GLN A 17 -7.72 -14.57 1.53
CA GLN A 17 -8.32 -14.07 2.77
C GLN A 17 -8.47 -15.16 3.83
N SER A 18 -8.84 -16.39 3.42
CA SER A 18 -9.04 -17.52 4.36
C SER A 18 -7.75 -17.97 5.07
N GLN A 19 -6.58 -17.61 4.53
CA GLN A 19 -5.28 -17.91 5.13
C GLN A 19 -4.85 -16.86 6.18
N ALA A 20 -5.60 -15.77 6.32
CA ALA A 20 -5.27 -14.71 7.26
C ALA A 20 -5.97 -14.90 8.61
N THR A 21 -5.24 -14.63 9.68
CA THR A 21 -5.86 -14.33 10.97
C THR A 21 -6.30 -12.87 11.00
N ARG A 22 -7.55 -12.63 11.38
CA ARG A 22 -8.13 -11.27 11.45
C ARG A 22 -8.02 -10.74 12.87
N PHE A 23 -7.56 -9.49 13.00
CA PHE A 23 -7.49 -8.77 14.27
C PHE A 23 -8.27 -7.46 14.19
N LYS A 24 -8.56 -6.91 15.37
CA LYS A 24 -9.15 -5.59 15.54
C LYS A 24 -8.40 -4.85 16.61
N THR A 25 -8.10 -3.57 16.37
CA THR A 25 -7.46 -2.67 17.34
C THR A 25 -8.25 -1.38 17.46
N PRO A 26 -8.11 -0.60 18.56
CA PRO A 26 -8.83 0.66 18.71
C PRO A 26 -8.56 1.63 17.54
N CYS A 27 -9.61 2.34 17.11
CA CYS A 27 -9.55 3.41 16.11
C CYS A 27 -10.66 4.43 16.42
N GLY A 28 -10.33 5.50 17.12
CA GLY A 28 -11.33 6.45 17.61
C GLY A 28 -12.36 5.79 18.50
N GLN A 29 -13.64 5.97 18.16
CA GLN A 29 -14.76 5.31 18.86
C GLN A 29 -15.06 3.91 18.30
N GLY A 30 -14.34 3.47 17.30
CA GLY A 30 -14.51 2.20 16.62
C GLY A 30 -13.24 1.36 16.61
N GLN A 31 -13.08 0.58 15.53
CA GLN A 31 -12.02 -0.41 15.41
C GLN A 31 -11.33 -0.34 14.05
N MET A 32 -10.04 -0.56 14.03
CA MET A 32 -9.23 -0.80 12.84
C MET A 32 -9.12 -2.30 12.59
N VAL A 33 -9.31 -2.71 11.34
CA VAL A 33 -9.30 -4.12 10.92
C VAL A 33 -7.96 -4.47 10.30
N TRP A 34 -7.44 -5.64 10.67
CA TRP A 34 -6.14 -6.15 10.25
C TRP A 34 -6.24 -7.59 9.77
N HIS A 35 -5.36 -7.93 8.84
CA HIS A 35 -5.18 -9.29 8.35
C HIS A 35 -3.70 -9.66 8.47
N LEU A 36 -3.42 -10.79 9.11
CA LEU A 36 -2.08 -11.33 9.31
C LEU A 36 -1.97 -12.69 8.63
N TRP A 37 -1.08 -12.80 7.66
CA TRP A 37 -0.65 -14.07 7.07
C TRP A 37 0.66 -14.49 7.71
N ASP A 38 0.67 -15.64 8.37
CA ASP A 38 1.82 -16.18 9.07
C ASP A 38 1.89 -17.70 8.90
N GLN A 39 2.89 -18.16 8.14
CA GLN A 39 3.17 -19.60 7.96
C GLN A 39 4.33 -20.07 8.85
N SER A 40 4.94 -19.17 9.62
CA SER A 40 6.14 -19.45 10.42
C SER A 40 5.85 -19.78 11.87
N GLY A 41 4.60 -19.71 12.30
CA GLY A 41 4.24 -19.84 13.72
C GLY A 41 4.83 -18.74 14.60
N GLY A 42 4.94 -17.52 14.08
CA GLY A 42 5.42 -16.37 14.84
C GLY A 42 6.93 -16.08 14.76
N THR A 43 7.70 -16.92 14.04
CA THR A 43 9.18 -16.83 14.05
C THR A 43 9.75 -15.96 12.93
N ALA A 44 9.06 -15.81 11.81
CA ALA A 44 9.53 -14.97 10.71
C ALA A 44 9.44 -13.47 11.04
N PRO A 45 10.30 -12.62 10.42
CA PRO A 45 10.23 -11.19 10.59
C PRO A 45 8.91 -10.62 10.07
N VAL A 46 8.44 -9.53 10.70
CA VAL A 46 7.18 -8.87 10.33
C VAL A 46 7.42 -7.84 9.24
N VAL A 47 6.51 -7.78 8.27
CA VAL A 47 6.35 -6.68 7.32
C VAL A 47 4.90 -6.20 7.32
N ALA A 48 4.70 -4.89 7.53
CA ALA A 48 3.38 -4.26 7.47
C ALA A 48 3.19 -3.57 6.11
N LEU A 49 2.09 -3.90 5.40
CA LEU A 49 1.80 -3.37 4.06
C LEU A 49 0.59 -2.44 4.11
N PHE A 50 0.80 -1.15 3.80
CA PHE A 50 -0.21 -0.11 3.83
C PHE A 50 -0.71 0.20 2.42
N HIS A 51 -2.00 0.03 2.21
CA HIS A 51 -2.64 0.22 0.90
C HIS A 51 -2.80 1.70 0.52
N GLY A 52 -3.13 1.97 -0.75
CA GLY A 52 -3.38 3.30 -1.28
C GLY A 52 -4.71 3.91 -0.84
N GLY A 53 -4.94 5.16 -1.22
CA GLY A 53 -6.24 5.81 -1.06
C GLY A 53 -7.36 5.05 -1.75
N ALA A 54 -8.58 5.14 -1.19
CA ALA A 54 -9.73 4.33 -1.62
C ALA A 54 -9.37 2.84 -1.78
N GLY A 55 -8.62 2.28 -0.81
CA GLY A 55 -8.09 0.92 -0.85
C GLY A 55 -8.44 0.09 0.38
N SER A 56 -7.90 -1.11 0.37
CA SER A 56 -7.89 -2.10 1.45
C SER A 56 -6.67 -3.00 1.30
N TRP A 57 -6.49 -3.99 2.20
CA TRP A 57 -5.46 -5.01 2.08
C TRP A 57 -5.43 -5.67 0.67
N ARG A 58 -6.53 -5.65 -0.07
CA ARG A 58 -6.67 -6.22 -1.42
C ARG A 58 -5.75 -5.56 -2.46
N HIS A 59 -5.26 -4.35 -2.21
CA HIS A 59 -4.23 -3.76 -3.07
C HIS A 59 -2.95 -4.59 -3.14
N TRP A 60 -2.71 -5.46 -2.15
CA TRP A 60 -1.55 -6.34 -2.03
C TRP A 60 -1.81 -7.78 -2.46
N ILE A 61 -2.95 -8.04 -3.13
CA ILE A 61 -3.43 -9.39 -3.47
C ILE A 61 -2.37 -10.26 -4.19
N LYS A 62 -1.56 -9.65 -5.06
CA LYS A 62 -0.47 -10.32 -5.79
C LYS A 62 0.89 -10.29 -5.06
N THR A 63 1.01 -9.50 -4.00
CA THR A 63 2.25 -9.36 -3.22
C THR A 63 2.24 -10.25 -1.98
N ILE A 64 1.10 -10.39 -1.30
CA ILE A 64 0.98 -11.21 -0.10
C ILE A 64 1.53 -12.63 -0.31
N PRO A 65 1.12 -13.40 -1.34
CA PRO A 65 1.62 -14.76 -1.53
C PRO A 65 3.13 -14.85 -1.78
N ALA A 66 3.73 -13.79 -2.33
CA ALA A 66 5.17 -13.75 -2.57
C ALA A 66 5.98 -13.49 -1.29
N LEU A 67 5.42 -12.78 -0.32
CA LEU A 67 6.10 -12.42 0.92
C LEU A 67 5.91 -13.45 2.04
N VAL A 68 4.75 -14.09 2.13
CA VAL A 68 4.38 -15.02 3.22
C VAL A 68 5.39 -16.15 3.45
N PRO A 69 6.08 -16.73 2.43
CA PRO A 69 7.10 -17.74 2.66
C PRO A 69 8.30 -17.27 3.51
N ALA A 70 8.51 -15.96 3.61
CA ALA A 70 9.69 -15.38 4.25
C ALA A 70 9.36 -14.38 5.37
N TYR A 71 8.11 -13.92 5.46
CA TYR A 71 7.65 -12.87 6.37
C TYR A 71 6.28 -13.21 6.96
N ARG A 72 6.05 -12.68 8.15
CA ARG A 72 4.70 -12.48 8.68
C ARG A 72 4.16 -11.20 8.05
N VAL A 73 3.16 -11.34 7.19
CA VAL A 73 2.63 -10.21 6.39
C VAL A 73 1.41 -9.64 7.09
N LEU A 74 1.50 -8.41 7.58
CA LEU A 74 0.43 -7.71 8.29
C LEU A 74 -0.14 -6.59 7.41
N CYS A 75 -1.41 -6.67 7.07
CA CYS A 75 -2.10 -5.66 6.27
C CYS A 75 -3.30 -5.09 7.01
N PRO A 76 -3.34 -3.80 7.29
CA PRO A 76 -4.56 -3.15 7.76
C PRO A 76 -5.49 -2.82 6.59
N ASP A 77 -6.76 -2.62 6.90
CA ASP A 77 -7.53 -1.60 6.24
C ASP A 77 -7.26 -0.29 7.00
N LEU A 78 -6.69 0.70 6.33
CA LEU A 78 -6.30 1.97 6.97
C LEU A 78 -7.52 2.73 7.50
N PRO A 79 -7.39 3.55 8.55
CA PRO A 79 -8.51 4.27 9.14
C PRO A 79 -9.39 5.01 8.13
N GLY A 80 -10.71 4.83 8.23
CA GLY A 80 -11.70 5.39 7.32
C GLY A 80 -11.81 4.70 5.96
N LEU A 81 -11.09 3.61 5.74
CA LEU A 81 -11.05 2.84 4.48
C LEU A 81 -11.34 1.36 4.76
N GLY A 82 -11.80 0.65 3.72
CA GLY A 82 -12.15 -0.76 3.85
C GLY A 82 -13.16 -1.01 4.97
N GLU A 83 -12.83 -1.92 5.87
CA GLU A 83 -13.67 -2.30 7.02
C GLU A 83 -13.30 -1.56 8.33
N SER A 84 -12.31 -0.65 8.30
CA SER A 84 -11.88 0.11 9.48
C SER A 84 -12.72 1.36 9.71
N ASP A 85 -12.96 1.70 10.97
CA ASP A 85 -13.66 2.91 11.37
C ASP A 85 -12.79 4.17 11.19
N PHE A 86 -13.36 5.35 11.41
CA PHE A 86 -12.66 6.62 11.29
C PHE A 86 -11.61 6.80 12.39
N PRO A 87 -10.49 7.51 12.10
CA PRO A 87 -9.52 7.89 13.12
C PRO A 87 -10.12 8.87 14.13
N PRO A 88 -9.55 8.96 15.36
CA PRO A 88 -10.14 9.77 16.44
C PRO A 88 -10.09 11.28 16.15
N ASP A 89 -8.99 11.78 15.61
CA ASP A 89 -8.67 13.22 15.57
C ASP A 89 -8.45 13.76 14.15
N GLY A 90 -9.46 13.61 13.30
CA GLY A 90 -9.46 14.26 12.00
C GLY A 90 -8.51 13.64 10.96
N GLU A 91 -8.09 14.46 9.99
CA GLU A 91 -7.39 13.99 8.77
C GLU A 91 -5.89 14.34 8.79
N ASP A 92 -5.23 14.42 9.97
CA ASP A 92 -3.78 14.61 10.04
C ASP A 92 -3.02 13.29 9.85
N ALA A 93 -1.98 13.33 9.01
CA ALA A 93 -1.22 12.15 8.64
C ALA A 93 -0.50 11.49 9.82
N PHE A 94 0.06 12.28 10.74
CA PHE A 94 0.78 11.75 11.91
C PHE A 94 -0.16 11.18 12.95
N SER A 95 -1.33 11.79 13.17
CA SER A 95 -2.38 11.26 14.05
C SER A 95 -2.88 9.91 13.56
N ILE A 96 -3.17 9.79 12.25
CA ILE A 96 -3.56 8.50 11.64
C ILE A 96 -2.43 7.47 11.76
N ALA A 97 -1.18 7.87 11.48
CA ALA A 97 -0.03 6.97 11.57
C ALA A 97 0.24 6.50 13.01
N THR A 98 -0.10 7.29 14.02
CA THR A 98 -0.03 6.88 15.44
C THR A 98 -0.97 5.73 15.72
N VAL A 99 -2.24 5.83 15.31
CA VAL A 99 -3.23 4.74 15.43
C VAL A 99 -2.75 3.47 14.72
N VAL A 100 -2.16 3.63 13.52
CA VAL A 100 -1.61 2.49 12.76
C VAL A 100 -0.43 1.85 13.51
N ALA A 101 0.50 2.64 14.03
CA ALA A 101 1.66 2.13 14.77
C ALA A 101 1.26 1.38 16.05
N GLU A 102 0.35 1.95 16.83
CA GLU A 102 -0.21 1.32 18.03
C GLU A 102 -0.93 0.00 17.70
N GLY A 103 -1.65 -0.03 16.59
CA GLY A 103 -2.30 -1.24 16.10
C GLY A 103 -1.32 -2.35 15.72
N ILE A 104 -0.19 -2.02 15.07
CA ILE A 104 0.87 -2.99 14.80
C ILE A 104 1.42 -3.55 16.11
N GLU A 105 1.82 -2.68 17.03
CA GLU A 105 2.42 -3.04 18.32
C GLU A 105 1.49 -3.92 19.15
N ALA A 106 0.17 -3.67 19.13
CA ALA A 106 -0.82 -4.49 19.81
C ALA A 106 -0.94 -5.91 19.25
N ILE A 107 -0.68 -6.10 17.95
CA ILE A 107 -0.80 -7.41 17.29
C ILE A 107 0.50 -8.21 17.33
N VAL A 108 1.63 -7.57 17.09
CA VAL A 108 2.91 -8.29 16.97
C VAL A 108 3.75 -8.25 18.24
N GLY A 109 3.35 -7.46 19.23
CA GLY A 109 4.06 -7.23 20.49
C GLY A 109 4.91 -5.96 20.45
N ALA A 110 4.92 -5.24 21.59
CA ALA A 110 5.55 -3.94 21.74
C ALA A 110 7.07 -3.95 21.49
N ASP A 111 7.74 -5.10 21.63
CA ASP A 111 9.18 -5.25 21.42
C ASP A 111 9.57 -5.76 20.03
N THR A 112 8.60 -6.17 19.23
CA THR A 112 8.85 -6.68 17.87
C THR A 112 9.27 -5.55 16.93
N THR A 113 10.35 -5.78 16.16
CA THR A 113 10.72 -4.89 15.07
C THR A 113 10.07 -5.34 13.75
N TYR A 114 9.76 -4.39 12.88
CA TYR A 114 9.06 -4.66 11.63
C TYR A 114 9.50 -3.74 10.50
N ASP A 115 9.31 -4.16 9.27
CA ASP A 115 9.42 -3.31 8.08
C ASP A 115 8.06 -2.73 7.74
N VAL A 116 8.04 -1.53 7.15
CA VAL A 116 6.80 -0.93 6.64
C VAL A 116 6.91 -0.65 5.15
N VAL A 117 5.88 -1.05 4.41
CA VAL A 117 5.77 -0.84 2.97
C VAL A 117 4.45 -0.13 2.69
N GLY A 118 4.49 0.95 1.94
CA GLY A 118 3.27 1.72 1.65
C GLY A 118 3.10 2.05 0.19
N PHE A 119 1.90 1.80 -0.33
CA PHE A 119 1.50 2.16 -1.68
C PHE A 119 0.72 3.48 -1.69
N SER A 120 1.11 4.43 -2.55
CA SER A 120 0.41 5.70 -2.75
C SER A 120 0.19 6.44 -1.42
N PHE A 121 -1.05 6.62 -0.95
CA PHE A 121 -1.37 7.16 0.39
C PHE A 121 -0.73 6.35 1.51
N GLY A 122 -0.70 5.02 1.37
CA GLY A 122 -0.01 4.13 2.33
C GLY A 122 1.48 4.43 2.47
N GLY A 123 2.13 4.98 1.43
CA GLY A 123 3.52 5.43 1.52
C GLY A 123 3.70 6.64 2.44
N THR A 124 2.72 7.55 2.48
CA THR A 124 2.70 8.61 3.50
C THR A 124 2.58 8.02 4.89
N MET A 125 1.71 7.04 5.07
CA MET A 125 1.55 6.34 6.36
C MET A 125 2.84 5.60 6.75
N ALA A 126 3.48 4.89 5.82
CA ALA A 126 4.73 4.18 6.07
C ALA A 126 5.86 5.13 6.51
N ALA A 127 6.01 6.26 5.84
CA ALA A 127 6.98 7.28 6.22
C ALA A 127 6.68 7.85 7.61
N CYS A 128 5.42 8.19 7.90
CA CYS A 128 5.02 8.72 9.21
C CYS A 128 5.23 7.68 10.33
N VAL A 129 4.87 6.42 10.13
CA VAL A 129 5.12 5.33 11.10
C VAL A 129 6.63 5.15 11.33
N GLY A 130 7.44 5.18 10.25
CA GLY A 130 8.91 5.12 10.36
C GLY A 130 9.51 6.25 11.18
N ALA A 131 9.00 7.47 11.02
CA ALA A 131 9.42 8.64 11.78
C ALA A 131 8.98 8.56 13.26
N LEU A 132 7.75 8.08 13.52
CA LEU A 132 7.19 7.95 14.88
C LEU A 132 7.80 6.79 15.69
N ARG A 133 8.28 5.74 15.03
CA ARG A 133 8.76 4.49 15.67
C ARG A 133 10.17 4.08 15.21
N PRO A 134 11.18 4.96 15.29
CA PRO A 134 12.52 4.69 14.76
C PRO A 134 13.22 3.50 15.44
N GLN A 135 12.76 3.09 16.62
CA GLN A 135 13.32 1.94 17.35
C GLN A 135 12.62 0.62 17.00
N ARG A 136 11.50 0.67 16.29
CA ARG A 136 10.68 -0.50 15.93
C ARG A 136 10.71 -0.78 14.42
N VAL A 137 10.75 0.28 13.61
CA VAL A 137 10.82 0.15 12.15
C VAL A 137 12.24 -0.16 11.73
N ARG A 138 12.46 -1.23 10.95
CA ARG A 138 13.75 -1.59 10.37
C ARG A 138 14.02 -0.87 9.05
N SER A 139 13.00 -0.75 8.23
CA SER A 139 13.07 -0.01 6.95
C SER A 139 11.69 0.52 6.55
N VAL A 140 11.72 1.56 5.72
CA VAL A 140 10.54 2.14 5.07
C VAL A 140 10.67 1.95 3.57
N THR A 141 9.66 1.35 2.94
CA THR A 141 9.56 1.27 1.47
C THR A 141 8.31 1.98 0.99
N ILE A 142 8.45 2.91 0.04
CA ILE A 142 7.33 3.66 -0.54
C ILE A 142 7.16 3.32 -2.02
N ILE A 143 5.94 2.99 -2.44
CA ILE A 143 5.62 2.60 -3.83
C ILE A 143 4.60 3.57 -4.41
N GLY A 144 4.93 4.27 -5.48
CA GLY A 144 4.00 5.20 -6.15
C GLY A 144 3.48 6.33 -5.27
N SER A 145 4.22 6.71 -4.19
CA SER A 145 3.72 7.67 -3.22
C SER A 145 3.61 9.07 -3.80
N SER A 146 2.49 9.73 -3.52
CA SER A 146 2.28 11.15 -3.83
C SER A 146 2.85 12.05 -2.73
N GLY A 147 2.93 13.37 -3.00
CA GLY A 147 3.49 14.34 -2.04
C GLY A 147 5.01 14.41 -2.01
N VAL A 148 5.70 13.64 -2.83
CA VAL A 148 7.15 13.69 -3.03
C VAL A 148 7.44 14.61 -4.23
N GLY A 149 7.83 15.85 -3.97
CA GLY A 149 8.10 16.84 -5.02
C GLY A 149 6.82 17.43 -5.66
N ALA A 150 6.98 17.99 -6.87
CA ALA A 150 5.88 18.60 -7.59
C ALA A 150 4.80 17.57 -7.98
N PRO A 151 3.51 17.96 -7.96
CA PRO A 151 2.46 17.08 -8.44
C PRO A 151 2.64 16.80 -9.94
N GLY A 152 2.29 15.59 -10.36
CA GLY A 152 2.16 15.24 -11.77
C GLY A 152 0.90 15.84 -12.40
N SER A 153 0.55 15.35 -13.58
CA SER A 153 -0.66 15.76 -14.27
C SER A 153 -1.92 15.43 -13.46
N ALA A 154 -2.92 16.30 -13.55
CA ALA A 154 -4.21 16.02 -12.93
C ALA A 154 -4.90 14.86 -13.67
N VAL A 155 -5.33 13.84 -12.91
CA VAL A 155 -6.10 12.71 -13.43
C VAL A 155 -7.57 12.93 -13.08
N THR A 156 -8.43 13.01 -14.10
CA THR A 156 -9.88 13.12 -13.90
C THR A 156 -10.51 11.73 -13.95
N LEU A 157 -11.21 11.38 -12.88
CA LEU A 157 -11.94 10.12 -12.76
C LEU A 157 -13.44 10.33 -12.89
N GLU A 158 -14.09 9.36 -13.52
CA GLU A 158 -15.55 9.31 -13.58
C GLU A 158 -16.13 8.97 -12.22
N LYS A 159 -17.29 9.55 -11.89
CA LYS A 159 -18.02 9.24 -10.66
C LYS A 159 -18.70 7.89 -10.82
N VAL A 160 -18.52 6.99 -9.86
CA VAL A 160 -19.03 5.60 -9.94
C VAL A 160 -20.13 5.26 -8.91
N ARG A 161 -20.22 6.03 -7.82
CA ARG A 161 -21.13 5.66 -6.70
C ARG A 161 -22.61 5.69 -7.01
N HIS A 162 -23.01 6.40 -8.07
CA HIS A 162 -24.41 6.48 -8.53
C HIS A 162 -24.73 5.47 -9.63
N LEU A 163 -23.72 4.74 -10.13
CA LEU A 163 -23.87 3.74 -11.17
C LEU A 163 -24.09 2.35 -10.57
N GLU A 164 -24.71 1.45 -11.33
CA GLU A 164 -24.99 0.07 -10.94
C GLU A 164 -24.64 -0.90 -12.08
N GLY A 165 -24.54 -2.18 -11.75
CA GLY A 165 -24.34 -3.25 -12.71
C GLY A 165 -23.15 -3.06 -13.64
N GLN A 166 -23.36 -3.36 -14.93
CA GLN A 166 -22.30 -3.33 -15.95
C GLN A 166 -21.74 -1.93 -16.17
N GLU A 167 -22.57 -0.88 -16.18
CA GLU A 167 -22.14 0.50 -16.38
C GLU A 167 -21.09 0.92 -15.31
N ARG A 168 -21.33 0.52 -14.06
CA ARG A 168 -20.39 0.80 -12.97
C ARG A 168 -19.07 0.05 -13.15
N TRP A 169 -19.11 -1.21 -13.60
CA TRP A 169 -17.93 -2.01 -13.87
C TRP A 169 -17.11 -1.45 -15.03
N ASP A 170 -17.76 -1.05 -16.11
CA ASP A 170 -17.09 -0.42 -17.27
C ASP A 170 -16.45 0.92 -16.88
N THR A 171 -17.11 1.70 -16.03
CA THR A 171 -16.56 2.95 -15.50
C THR A 171 -15.36 2.70 -14.60
N HIS A 172 -15.36 1.62 -13.80
CA HIS A 172 -14.16 1.22 -13.05
C HIS A 172 -12.99 0.82 -13.96
N ARG A 173 -13.24 0.12 -15.08
CA ARG A 173 -12.20 -0.18 -16.08
C ARG A 173 -11.57 1.09 -16.64
N ILE A 174 -12.40 2.08 -17.01
CA ILE A 174 -11.93 3.38 -17.49
C ILE A 174 -11.08 4.07 -16.41
N ASN A 175 -11.53 4.13 -15.18
CA ASN A 175 -10.83 4.77 -14.08
C ASN A 175 -9.52 4.05 -13.72
N LEU A 176 -9.50 2.73 -13.75
CA LEU A 176 -8.28 1.93 -13.56
C LEU A 176 -7.23 2.26 -14.62
N GLY A 177 -7.61 2.33 -15.89
CA GLY A 177 -6.71 2.71 -16.97
C GLY A 177 -6.22 4.14 -16.89
N ARG A 178 -7.04 5.08 -16.39
CA ARG A 178 -6.64 6.48 -16.23
C ARG A 178 -5.68 6.72 -15.07
N LEU A 179 -5.80 5.94 -13.99
CA LEU A 179 -5.08 6.23 -12.75
C LEU A 179 -4.10 5.14 -12.33
N MET A 180 -4.50 3.86 -12.42
CA MET A 180 -3.87 2.78 -11.67
C MET A 180 -2.99 1.87 -12.52
N ILE A 181 -3.43 1.50 -13.72
CA ILE A 181 -2.85 0.45 -14.57
C ILE A 181 -2.59 1.05 -15.95
N ALA A 182 -1.33 1.05 -16.37
CA ALA A 182 -0.94 1.63 -17.67
C ALA A 182 -1.22 0.71 -18.85
N ASP A 183 -1.07 -0.62 -18.65
CA ASP A 183 -1.36 -1.61 -19.69
C ASP A 183 -2.83 -2.06 -19.61
N PRO A 184 -3.69 -1.68 -20.58
CA PRO A 184 -5.10 -2.06 -20.57
C PRO A 184 -5.35 -3.58 -20.52
N ALA A 185 -4.41 -4.39 -21.03
CA ALA A 185 -4.53 -5.85 -21.01
C ALA A 185 -4.43 -6.45 -19.59
N LYS A 186 -3.93 -5.67 -18.63
CA LYS A 186 -3.81 -6.05 -17.22
C LYS A 186 -4.97 -5.58 -16.35
N ILE A 187 -5.96 -4.89 -16.94
CA ILE A 187 -7.21 -4.52 -16.27
C ILE A 187 -8.18 -5.70 -16.33
N ASP A 188 -7.89 -6.71 -15.53
CA ASP A 188 -8.70 -7.93 -15.43
C ASP A 188 -9.90 -7.78 -14.48
N GLU A 189 -10.77 -8.80 -14.44
CA GLU A 189 -11.97 -8.82 -13.59
C GLU A 189 -11.63 -8.68 -12.10
N LEU A 190 -10.49 -9.22 -11.67
CA LEU A 190 -10.04 -9.12 -10.28
C LEU A 190 -9.70 -7.68 -9.92
N ALA A 191 -9.01 -6.94 -10.79
CA ALA A 191 -8.72 -5.53 -10.58
C ALA A 191 -9.99 -4.69 -10.45
N VAL A 192 -10.99 -4.95 -11.33
CA VAL A 192 -12.28 -4.25 -11.31
C VAL A 192 -13.04 -4.56 -10.02
N MET A 193 -13.12 -5.83 -9.63
CA MET A 193 -13.80 -6.27 -8.40
C MET A 193 -13.17 -5.64 -7.15
N ILE A 194 -11.84 -5.60 -7.07
CA ILE A 194 -11.12 -4.96 -5.96
C ILE A 194 -11.41 -3.46 -5.94
N GLN A 195 -11.36 -2.80 -7.09
CA GLN A 195 -11.61 -1.36 -7.19
C GLN A 195 -13.04 -1.00 -6.80
N ASP A 196 -14.02 -1.78 -7.23
CA ASP A 196 -15.42 -1.60 -6.86
C ASP A 196 -15.62 -1.72 -5.34
N TRP A 197 -15.15 -2.82 -4.77
CA TRP A 197 -15.25 -3.07 -3.33
C TRP A 197 -14.62 -1.96 -2.49
N ASN A 198 -13.42 -1.51 -2.90
CA ASN A 198 -12.67 -0.46 -2.23
C ASN A 198 -13.37 0.91 -2.31
N THR A 199 -13.90 1.26 -3.50
CA THR A 199 -14.53 2.57 -3.73
C THR A 199 -15.78 2.77 -2.89
N ILE A 200 -16.62 1.72 -2.74
CA ILE A 200 -17.82 1.79 -1.90
C ILE A 200 -17.46 2.05 -0.45
N ARG A 201 -16.37 1.48 0.03
CA ARG A 201 -15.92 1.52 1.43
C ARG A 201 -14.95 2.66 1.74
N SER A 202 -14.65 3.49 0.76
CA SER A 202 -13.79 4.66 0.96
C SER A 202 -14.57 5.81 1.57
N ARG A 203 -14.28 6.14 2.79
CA ARG A 203 -14.94 7.20 3.57
C ARG A 203 -13.98 8.35 3.88
N LEU A 204 -12.67 8.09 4.05
CA LEU A 204 -11.62 9.09 4.27
C LEU A 204 -11.19 9.75 2.95
N ARG A 205 -11.03 11.07 2.95
CA ARG A 205 -10.57 11.86 1.78
C ARG A 205 -9.04 11.98 1.77
N THR A 206 -8.36 10.93 1.33
CA THR A 206 -6.90 10.80 1.34
C THR A 206 -6.11 11.81 0.47
N PRO A 207 -6.64 12.40 -0.64
CA PRO A 207 -5.84 13.31 -1.47
C PRO A 207 -5.36 14.58 -0.76
N ALA A 208 -6.13 15.12 0.19
CA ALA A 208 -5.72 16.29 0.97
C ALA A 208 -4.53 15.94 1.88
N ILE A 209 -4.62 14.80 2.57
CA ILE A 209 -3.57 14.30 3.46
C ILE A 209 -2.28 13.99 2.69
N SER A 210 -2.40 13.31 1.53
CA SER A 210 -1.24 12.97 0.69
C SER A 210 -0.50 14.21 0.16
N ARG A 211 -1.20 15.34 -0.01
CA ARG A 211 -0.61 16.60 -0.51
C ARG A 211 -0.23 17.58 0.60
N SER A 212 -0.42 17.24 1.87
CA SER A 212 -0.12 18.11 3.01
C SER A 212 1.38 18.36 3.23
N GLY A 213 2.26 17.65 2.52
CA GLY A 213 3.71 17.67 2.77
C GLY A 213 4.16 16.73 3.90
N ALA A 214 3.24 16.02 4.54
CA ALA A 214 3.53 15.14 5.67
C ALA A 214 4.57 14.06 5.32
N ILE A 215 4.54 13.51 4.11
CA ILE A 215 5.51 12.49 3.68
C ILE A 215 6.95 13.04 3.69
N LEU A 216 7.20 14.25 3.17
CA LEU A 216 8.54 14.84 3.16
C LEU A 216 8.99 15.19 4.58
N LYS A 217 8.09 15.74 5.41
CA LYS A 217 8.36 16.01 6.82
C LYS A 217 8.72 14.72 7.58
N ALA A 218 8.05 13.62 7.28
CA ALA A 218 8.35 12.32 7.87
C ALA A 218 9.71 11.79 7.38
N ILE A 219 9.99 11.86 6.05
CA ILE A 219 11.26 11.42 5.46
C ILE A 219 12.45 12.15 6.07
N ASP A 220 12.33 13.48 6.31
CA ASP A 220 13.38 14.27 6.96
C ASP A 220 13.68 13.82 8.40
N GLN A 221 12.76 13.11 9.05
CA GLN A 221 12.88 12.58 10.41
C GLN A 221 13.30 11.11 10.47
N LEU A 222 13.35 10.41 9.33
CA LEU A 222 13.71 8.98 9.30
C LEU A 222 15.12 8.74 9.86
N LYS A 223 15.21 7.70 10.68
CA LYS A 223 16.49 7.17 11.22
C LYS A 223 16.81 5.77 10.69
N VAL A 224 16.00 5.29 9.75
CA VAL A 224 16.07 3.95 9.17
C VAL A 224 16.18 4.04 7.65
N PRO A 225 16.66 2.99 6.96
CA PRO A 225 16.74 2.97 5.50
C PRO A 225 15.42 3.27 4.82
N LEU A 226 15.48 4.13 3.78
CA LEU A 226 14.36 4.42 2.89
C LEU A 226 14.58 3.73 1.54
N ASN A 227 13.57 3.00 1.08
CA ASN A 227 13.49 2.46 -0.27
C ASN A 227 12.30 3.07 -1.01
N GLY A 228 12.36 3.12 -2.33
CA GLY A 228 11.25 3.62 -3.14
C GLY A 228 11.15 2.97 -4.51
N MET A 229 9.92 2.82 -5.00
CA MET A 229 9.62 2.34 -6.35
C MET A 229 8.53 3.20 -7.00
N TRP A 230 8.72 3.56 -8.27
CA TRP A 230 7.69 4.21 -9.09
C TRP A 230 7.63 3.58 -10.47
N GLY A 231 6.42 3.41 -10.99
CA GLY A 231 6.24 3.10 -12.39
C GLY A 231 6.67 4.28 -13.28
N GLU A 232 7.30 4.00 -14.41
CA GLU A 232 7.61 5.04 -15.41
C GLU A 232 6.35 5.70 -15.96
N LEU A 233 5.25 4.94 -16.03
CA LEU A 233 3.93 5.38 -16.51
C LEU A 233 2.96 5.69 -15.36
N ASP A 234 3.45 5.87 -14.14
CA ASP A 234 2.65 6.24 -12.95
C ASP A 234 1.92 7.57 -13.22
N ALA A 235 0.61 7.53 -13.48
CA ALA A 235 -0.17 8.69 -13.90
C ALA A 235 -0.12 9.85 -12.88
N PRO A 236 -0.27 9.65 -11.57
CA PRO A 236 -0.07 10.70 -10.55
C PRO A 236 1.36 11.28 -10.50
N ALA A 237 2.36 10.56 -11.00
CA ALA A 237 3.75 11.01 -11.00
C ALA A 237 4.18 11.64 -12.32
N ASN A 238 3.57 11.23 -13.42
CA ASN A 238 3.98 11.62 -14.76
C ASN A 238 3.63 13.11 -15.07
N PRO A 239 4.51 13.90 -15.68
CA PRO A 239 5.87 13.56 -16.13
C PRO A 239 6.96 13.75 -15.07
N LYS A 240 6.61 13.95 -13.81
CA LYS A 240 7.46 14.35 -12.69
C LYS A 240 8.17 13.16 -11.97
N GLY A 241 8.10 11.95 -12.49
CA GLY A 241 8.76 10.77 -11.89
C GLY A 241 10.27 10.98 -11.61
N PRO A 242 11.08 11.43 -12.58
CA PRO A 242 12.50 11.71 -12.37
C PRO A 242 12.77 12.79 -11.31
N GLU A 243 11.95 13.85 -11.25
CA GLU A 243 12.07 14.90 -10.24
C GLU A 243 11.78 14.36 -8.83
N ARG A 244 10.82 13.44 -8.68
CA ARG A 244 10.53 12.77 -7.40
C ARG A 244 11.72 11.95 -6.91
N VAL A 245 12.33 11.18 -7.81
CA VAL A 245 13.55 10.41 -7.53
C VAL A 245 14.67 11.35 -7.09
N ALA A 246 14.90 12.45 -7.80
CA ALA A 246 15.91 13.44 -7.45
C ALA A 246 15.65 14.08 -6.09
N THR A 247 14.37 14.43 -5.80
CA THR A 247 13.96 14.99 -4.50
C THR A 247 14.28 14.04 -3.35
N LEU A 248 13.97 12.74 -3.51
CA LEU A 248 14.26 11.75 -2.48
C LEU A 248 15.76 11.52 -2.28
N ARG A 249 16.52 11.40 -3.36
CA ARG A 249 17.98 11.23 -3.27
C ARG A 249 18.68 12.43 -2.64
N ALA A 250 18.18 13.64 -2.86
CA ALA A 250 18.70 14.83 -2.21
C ALA A 250 18.46 14.83 -0.69
N ARG A 251 17.33 14.28 -0.22
CA ARG A 251 16.98 14.17 1.21
C ARG A 251 17.58 12.94 1.89
N CYS A 252 17.62 11.82 1.18
CA CYS A 252 18.13 10.54 1.65
C CYS A 252 19.12 9.98 0.63
N PRO A 253 20.41 10.40 0.66
CA PRO A 253 21.43 10.01 -0.35
C PRO A 253 21.65 8.50 -0.47
N HIS A 254 21.37 7.75 0.58
CA HIS A 254 21.52 6.29 0.64
C HIS A 254 20.22 5.52 0.29
N ALA A 255 19.15 6.23 -0.07
CA ALA A 255 17.89 5.58 -0.44
C ALA A 255 18.04 4.78 -1.74
N ASP A 256 17.55 3.52 -1.73
CA ASP A 256 17.43 2.72 -2.95
C ASP A 256 16.11 3.07 -3.65
N ILE A 257 16.21 3.88 -4.69
CA ILE A 257 15.04 4.35 -5.46
C ILE A 257 15.10 3.78 -6.88
N ARG A 258 14.06 3.05 -7.28
CA ARG A 258 13.96 2.38 -8.59
C ARG A 258 12.76 2.87 -9.39
N LEU A 259 12.96 3.10 -10.69
CA LEU A 259 11.90 3.27 -11.66
C LEU A 259 11.59 1.92 -12.32
N LEU A 260 10.32 1.62 -12.49
CA LEU A 260 9.82 0.35 -13.01
C LEU A 260 9.36 0.55 -14.45
N PRO A 261 10.06 -0.05 -15.45
CA PRO A 261 9.75 0.15 -16.86
C PRO A 261 8.31 -0.25 -17.19
N GLY A 262 7.63 0.54 -18.03
CA GLY A 262 6.31 0.23 -18.57
C GLY A 262 5.20 0.04 -17.53
N THR A 263 5.42 0.46 -16.28
CA THR A 263 4.53 0.18 -15.14
C THR A 263 3.75 1.44 -14.75
N GLY A 264 2.47 1.30 -14.47
CA GLY A 264 1.59 2.36 -13.97
C GLY A 264 1.66 2.55 -12.45
N HIS A 265 0.60 3.15 -11.90
CA HIS A 265 0.54 3.54 -10.49
C HIS A 265 0.41 2.35 -9.55
N TRP A 266 -0.48 1.39 -9.84
CA TRP A 266 -0.65 0.20 -9.00
C TRP A 266 0.37 -0.89 -9.38
N ALA A 267 1.64 -0.55 -9.23
CA ALA A 267 2.77 -1.39 -9.63
C ALA A 267 2.74 -2.79 -9.00
N ALA A 268 2.35 -2.89 -7.73
CA ALA A 268 2.22 -4.16 -7.00
C ALA A 268 1.14 -5.11 -7.57
N TYR A 269 0.23 -4.59 -8.40
CA TYR A 269 -0.75 -5.38 -9.13
C TYR A 269 -0.34 -5.62 -10.57
N GLU A 270 -0.03 -4.55 -11.29
CA GLU A 270 0.25 -4.53 -12.72
C GLU A 270 1.54 -5.27 -13.08
N SER A 271 2.56 -5.10 -12.26
CA SER A 271 3.91 -5.63 -12.47
C SER A 271 4.43 -6.38 -11.23
N ALA A 272 3.57 -7.22 -10.64
CA ALA A 272 3.89 -7.97 -9.42
C ALA A 272 5.13 -8.86 -9.58
N ASP A 273 5.35 -9.41 -10.76
CA ASP A 273 6.51 -10.20 -11.16
C ASP A 273 7.83 -9.41 -11.13
N LEU A 274 7.77 -8.10 -11.35
CA LEU A 274 8.90 -7.19 -11.22
C LEU A 274 9.01 -6.63 -9.80
N VAL A 275 7.90 -6.21 -9.20
CA VAL A 275 7.86 -5.56 -7.88
C VAL A 275 8.24 -6.51 -6.76
N ASN A 276 7.71 -7.72 -6.75
CA ASN A 276 7.89 -8.65 -5.63
C ASN A 276 9.36 -9.07 -5.41
N PRO A 277 10.14 -9.45 -6.43
CA PRO A 277 11.57 -9.74 -6.26
C PRO A 277 12.36 -8.54 -5.75
N ILE A 278 12.10 -7.34 -6.26
CA ILE A 278 12.75 -6.10 -5.82
C ILE A 278 12.40 -5.81 -4.35
N LEU A 279 11.14 -5.95 -3.99
CA LEU A 279 10.69 -5.73 -2.61
C LEU A 279 11.35 -6.74 -1.65
N LEU A 280 11.40 -8.01 -2.00
CA LEU A 280 12.08 -9.05 -1.22
C LEU A 280 13.57 -8.74 -1.03
N GLU A 281 14.26 -8.28 -2.09
CA GLU A 281 15.66 -7.84 -2.02
C GLU A 281 15.83 -6.67 -1.04
N MET A 282 14.99 -5.63 -1.13
CA MET A 282 15.04 -4.46 -0.25
C MET A 282 14.82 -4.86 1.21
N LEU A 283 13.80 -5.68 1.49
CA LEU A 283 13.48 -6.16 2.84
C LEU A 283 14.56 -7.08 3.43
N ALA A 284 15.22 -7.87 2.59
CA ALA A 284 16.27 -8.79 3.06
C ALA A 284 17.51 -8.07 3.64
N ARG A 285 17.78 -6.82 3.21
CA ARG A 285 18.94 -6.04 3.67
C ARG A 285 18.82 -5.60 5.15
N THR A 286 17.61 -5.57 5.68
CA THR A 286 17.34 -5.14 7.07
C THR A 286 16.87 -6.28 7.96
N ARG A 287 16.96 -7.53 7.48
CA ARG A 287 16.67 -8.70 8.32
C ARG A 287 17.65 -8.75 9.50
N PRO A 288 17.14 -9.06 10.71
CA PRO A 288 18.03 -9.40 11.81
C PRO A 288 18.94 -10.56 11.38
N THR A 289 20.22 -10.43 11.61
CA THR A 289 21.16 -11.59 11.54
C THR A 289 20.76 -12.55 12.65
N ALA A 290 20.56 -13.81 12.29
CA ALA A 290 20.25 -14.89 13.23
C ALA A 290 21.38 -15.06 14.26
#